data_ee9925c617840e13c8ce39147ebb6a04
#
_entry.id   ee9925c617840e13c8ce39147ebb6a04
#
_cell.length_a   1.000
_cell.length_b   1.000
_cell.length_c   1.000
_cell.angle_alpha   90.00
_cell.angle_beta   90.00
_cell.angle_gamma   90.00
#
_symmetry.space_group_name_H-M   'P 1'
#
loop_
_entity.id
_entity.type
_entity.pdbx_description
1 polymer ?
#
loop_
_entity_poly.entity_id
_entity_poly.type
_entity_poly.pdbx_seq_one_letter_code
_entity_poly.pdbx_strand_id
1 'polypeptide(L)'
;MSYLQRLFSGFSTSAQSVGQFQRMLDWKLLRGSHEFPGPDGGTCVNEAALVAAGYPYRAVYSVQDLPASFSRPIAMLALCLNDTVEDEQRQKLLLPFVTRLAGSADNETVEMERARLILESTIRDILIPALVQEKHADLSHLNRLRNRLSSTAELARALHSLSHSFLPRTLTSACEHAYNAMAQLECRRHTEVVFCAFLAMRELAGWEADGAIYERAAGILKQALEIGKQANEEPESMIVKRMREARRRPVPRRRAGRTLQLIS
;
A
#
# COMPACT_ATOMS: atom_id res chain seq x y z
N MET A 1 -11.87 3.14 -27.41
CA MET A 1 -11.15 2.32 -26.39
C MET A 1 -10.86 3.20 -25.20
N SER A 2 -11.47 2.91 -24.04
CA SER A 2 -11.34 3.74 -22.85
C SER A 2 -9.94 3.64 -22.24
N TYR A 3 -9.48 4.70 -21.58
CA TYR A 3 -8.20 4.80 -20.86
C TYR A 3 -7.99 3.61 -19.91
N LEU A 4 -9.06 3.08 -19.32
CA LEU A 4 -9.06 1.89 -18.45
C LEU A 4 -8.63 0.61 -19.17
N GLN A 5 -8.98 0.43 -20.46
CA GLN A 5 -8.55 -0.76 -21.21
C GLN A 5 -7.04 -0.80 -21.47
N ARG A 6 -6.36 0.34 -21.54
CA ARG A 6 -4.89 0.39 -21.70
C ARG A 6 -4.13 0.08 -20.40
N LEU A 7 -4.70 0.40 -19.25
CA LEU A 7 -4.10 0.05 -17.95
C LEU A 7 -4.14 -1.46 -17.66
N PHE A 8 -5.11 -2.17 -18.22
CA PHE A 8 -5.31 -3.61 -17.99
C PHE A 8 -4.73 -4.52 -19.07
N SER A 9 -4.32 -4.00 -20.24
CA SER A 9 -3.71 -4.83 -21.30
C SER A 9 -2.34 -5.44 -20.92
N GLY A 10 -1.66 -4.91 -19.89
CA GLY A 10 -0.44 -5.50 -19.31
C GLY A 10 -0.69 -6.61 -18.30
N PHE A 11 -1.93 -6.85 -17.87
CA PHE A 11 -2.28 -7.86 -16.87
C PHE A 11 -2.48 -9.28 -17.43
N SER A 12 -2.58 -9.43 -18.74
CA SER A 12 -2.90 -10.76 -19.33
C SER A 12 -1.81 -11.81 -19.11
N THR A 13 -0.53 -11.39 -19.06
CA THR A 13 0.60 -12.30 -18.78
C THR A 13 0.78 -12.55 -17.28
N SER A 14 0.38 -11.60 -16.44
CA SER A 14 0.52 -11.69 -14.97
C SER A 14 -0.57 -12.55 -14.31
N ALA A 15 -1.78 -12.62 -14.87
CA ALA A 15 -2.88 -13.39 -14.29
C ALA A 15 -2.62 -14.90 -14.31
N GLN A 16 -1.96 -15.41 -15.35
CA GLN A 16 -1.55 -16.82 -15.40
C GLN A 16 -0.38 -17.11 -14.45
N SER A 17 0.61 -16.20 -14.35
CA SER A 17 1.72 -16.35 -13.42
C SER A 17 1.27 -16.21 -11.94
N VAL A 18 0.36 -15.28 -11.65
CA VAL A 18 -0.26 -15.11 -10.31
C VAL A 18 -1.03 -16.37 -9.91
N GLY A 19 -1.81 -16.95 -10.82
CA GLY A 19 -2.56 -18.20 -10.55
C GLY A 19 -1.67 -19.43 -10.37
N GLN A 20 -0.47 -19.47 -10.98
CA GLN A 20 0.53 -20.51 -10.75
C GLN A 20 1.25 -20.28 -9.43
N PHE A 21 1.68 -19.05 -9.13
CA PHE A 21 2.33 -18.67 -7.89
C PHE A 21 1.41 -18.89 -6.68
N GLN A 22 0.12 -18.55 -6.81
CA GLN A 22 -0.88 -18.78 -5.77
C GLN A 22 -1.13 -20.27 -5.50
N ARG A 23 -1.07 -21.13 -6.52
CA ARG A 23 -1.19 -22.59 -6.36
C ARG A 23 0.06 -23.23 -5.78
N MET A 24 1.23 -22.60 -5.93
CA MET A 24 2.50 -23.09 -5.40
C MET A 24 2.76 -22.61 -3.98
N LEU A 25 2.16 -21.49 -3.56
CA LEU A 25 2.21 -20.99 -2.20
C LEU A 25 0.99 -21.52 -1.44
N ASP A 26 1.17 -22.53 -0.61
CA ASP A 26 0.19 -22.93 0.42
C ASP A 26 -0.05 -21.81 1.45
N TRP A 27 0.29 -20.57 1.13
CA TRP A 27 0.21 -19.43 2.01
C TRP A 27 -0.91 -18.50 1.56
N LYS A 28 -1.76 -18.16 2.52
CA LYS A 28 -2.84 -17.22 2.34
C LYS A 28 -2.44 -15.88 2.93
N LEU A 29 -2.61 -14.79 2.19
CA LEU A 29 -2.42 -13.45 2.74
C LEU A 29 -3.58 -13.14 3.68
N LEU A 30 -3.27 -12.80 4.92
CA LEU A 30 -4.22 -12.45 5.97
C LEU A 30 -4.00 -11.02 6.46
N ARG A 31 -5.04 -10.47 7.05
CA ARG A 31 -5.01 -9.16 7.70
C ARG A 31 -4.16 -9.20 8.96
N GLY A 32 -3.40 -8.13 9.19
CA GLY A 32 -2.57 -7.96 10.38
C GLY A 32 -1.24 -8.68 10.31
N SER A 33 -0.53 -8.68 11.42
CA SER A 33 0.78 -9.30 11.57
C SER A 33 0.68 -10.64 12.27
N HIS A 34 1.54 -11.59 11.91
CA HIS A 34 1.51 -12.96 12.40
C HIS A 34 2.87 -13.35 12.96
N GLU A 35 2.93 -14.00 14.13
CA GLU A 35 4.21 -14.44 14.74
C GLU A 35 4.86 -15.58 13.95
N PHE A 36 4.06 -16.33 13.23
CA PHE A 36 4.47 -17.41 12.34
C PHE A 36 3.41 -17.57 11.26
N PRO A 37 3.72 -18.12 10.06
CA PRO A 37 2.67 -18.49 9.12
C PRO A 37 1.61 -19.28 9.88
N GLY A 38 0.48 -18.63 10.17
CA GLY A 38 -0.46 -19.04 11.20
C GLY A 38 -0.95 -20.48 11.09
N PRO A 39 -1.79 -21.01 12.00
CA PRO A 39 -2.34 -22.36 11.93
C PRO A 39 -3.07 -22.64 10.62
N ASP A 40 -3.60 -21.58 10.00
CA ASP A 40 -4.23 -21.54 8.67
C ASP A 40 -3.23 -21.36 7.51
N GLY A 41 -1.94 -21.20 7.81
CA GLY A 41 -0.89 -20.94 6.83
C GLY A 41 -0.87 -19.52 6.28
N GLY A 42 -1.52 -18.55 6.97
CA GLY A 42 -1.60 -17.16 6.55
C GLY A 42 -0.42 -16.29 7.01
N THR A 43 -0.22 -15.19 6.31
CA THR A 43 0.82 -14.19 6.60
C THR A 43 0.43 -12.85 5.98
N CYS A 44 0.96 -11.73 6.46
CA CYS A 44 0.79 -10.47 5.75
C CYS A 44 1.71 -10.38 4.52
N VAL A 45 1.41 -9.45 3.61
CA VAL A 45 2.18 -9.29 2.35
C VAL A 45 3.66 -8.99 2.61
N ASN A 46 3.99 -8.18 3.61
CA ASN A 46 5.37 -7.84 3.96
C ASN A 46 6.12 -9.00 4.60
N GLU A 47 5.44 -9.81 5.45
CA GLU A 47 5.99 -11.04 6.03
C GLU A 47 6.28 -12.07 4.94
N ALA A 48 5.36 -12.24 4.00
CA ALA A 48 5.56 -13.11 2.85
C ALA A 48 6.77 -12.65 2.00
N ALA A 49 6.90 -11.33 1.79
CA ALA A 49 8.03 -10.75 1.05
C ALA A 49 9.37 -10.95 1.76
N LEU A 50 9.42 -10.90 3.09
CA LEU A 50 10.63 -11.23 3.85
C LEU A 50 11.12 -12.63 3.50
N VAL A 51 10.24 -13.62 3.58
CA VAL A 51 10.60 -15.02 3.33
C VAL A 51 10.94 -15.25 1.86
N ALA A 52 10.17 -14.65 0.94
CA ALA A 52 10.44 -14.74 -0.50
C ALA A 52 11.86 -14.27 -0.82
N ALA A 53 12.33 -13.19 -0.17
CA ALA A 53 13.68 -12.66 -0.33
C ALA A 53 14.77 -13.39 0.47
N GLY A 54 14.42 -14.45 1.19
CA GLY A 54 15.39 -15.26 1.96
C GLY A 54 15.68 -14.74 3.36
N TYR A 55 14.97 -13.74 3.86
CA TYR A 55 15.07 -13.33 5.25
C TYR A 55 14.37 -14.33 6.18
N PRO A 56 14.80 -14.46 7.43
CA PRO A 56 14.05 -15.21 8.43
C PRO A 56 12.63 -14.63 8.60
N TYR A 57 11.65 -15.52 8.74
CA TYR A 57 10.30 -15.10 9.07
C TYR A 57 10.27 -14.34 10.40
N ARG A 58 9.56 -13.25 10.43
CA ARG A 58 9.23 -12.49 11.63
C ARG A 58 7.96 -11.71 11.43
N ALA A 59 7.24 -11.46 12.50
CA ALA A 59 6.09 -10.58 12.51
C ALA A 59 6.49 -9.14 12.12
N VAL A 60 5.64 -8.49 11.31
CA VAL A 60 5.83 -7.11 10.85
C VAL A 60 4.67 -6.27 11.35
N TYR A 61 4.87 -5.58 12.47
CA TYR A 61 3.88 -4.67 13.05
C TYR A 61 3.99 -3.27 12.47
N SER A 62 5.14 -2.93 11.91
CA SER A 62 5.48 -1.63 11.38
C SER A 62 6.48 -1.78 10.24
N VAL A 63 6.51 -0.83 9.31
CA VAL A 63 7.52 -0.83 8.24
C VAL A 63 8.96 -0.67 8.76
N GLN A 64 9.14 -0.17 9.99
CA GLN A 64 10.45 -0.12 10.65
C GLN A 64 10.99 -1.51 11.03
N ASP A 65 10.12 -2.50 11.16
CA ASP A 65 10.52 -3.89 11.41
C ASP A 65 11.16 -4.55 10.19
N LEU A 66 11.00 -3.97 9.01
CA LEU A 66 11.54 -4.52 7.77
C LEU A 66 13.05 -4.26 7.63
N PRO A 67 13.79 -5.12 6.92
CA PRO A 67 15.18 -4.86 6.55
C PRO A 67 15.34 -3.57 5.74
N ALA A 68 16.54 -3.01 5.73
CA ALA A 68 16.86 -1.80 4.95
C ALA A 68 16.70 -1.98 3.43
N SER A 69 16.58 -3.21 2.94
CA SER A 69 16.33 -3.50 1.53
C SER A 69 14.89 -3.23 1.07
N PHE A 70 13.97 -2.91 1.99
CA PHE A 70 12.59 -2.57 1.68
C PHE A 70 12.42 -1.06 1.59
N SER A 71 11.86 -0.56 0.48
CA SER A 71 11.37 0.81 0.37
C SER A 71 10.27 1.06 1.42
N ARG A 72 10.47 2.07 2.27
CA ARG A 72 9.52 2.37 3.35
C ARG A 72 8.16 2.87 2.84
N PRO A 73 8.09 3.81 1.87
CA PRO A 73 6.80 4.25 1.32
C PRO A 73 6.06 3.10 0.61
N ILE A 74 6.75 2.27 -0.16
CA ILE A 74 6.15 1.11 -0.83
C ILE A 74 5.61 0.10 0.19
N ALA A 75 6.43 -0.27 1.17
CA ALA A 75 6.03 -1.21 2.22
C ALA A 75 4.87 -0.68 3.08
N MET A 76 4.80 0.64 3.31
CA MET A 76 3.68 1.28 4.02
C MET A 76 2.38 1.13 3.24
N LEU A 77 2.37 1.45 1.94
CA LEU A 77 1.15 1.28 1.13
C LEU A 77 0.71 -0.19 1.07
N ALA A 78 1.67 -1.10 0.89
CA ALA A 78 1.39 -2.55 0.87
C ALA A 78 0.81 -3.03 2.21
N LEU A 79 1.35 -2.58 3.35
CA LEU A 79 0.85 -2.91 4.69
C LEU A 79 -0.57 -2.39 4.90
N CYS A 80 -0.81 -1.12 4.58
CA CYS A 80 -2.12 -0.49 4.71
C CYS A 80 -3.19 -1.19 3.86
N LEU A 81 -2.87 -1.55 2.62
CA LEU A 81 -3.75 -2.33 1.75
C LEU A 81 -4.01 -3.72 2.33
N ASN A 82 -2.95 -4.41 2.80
CA ASN A 82 -3.09 -5.73 3.41
C ASN A 82 -4.08 -5.74 4.58
N ASP A 83 -4.06 -4.69 5.40
CA ASP A 83 -4.86 -4.63 6.62
C ASP A 83 -6.29 -4.13 6.39
N THR A 84 -6.60 -3.65 5.21
CA THR A 84 -7.90 -3.02 4.92
C THR A 84 -8.72 -3.80 3.91
N VAL A 85 -8.09 -4.37 2.89
CA VAL A 85 -8.78 -5.07 1.80
C VAL A 85 -9.35 -6.40 2.28
N GLU A 86 -10.53 -6.78 1.78
CA GLU A 86 -11.18 -8.05 2.05
C GLU A 86 -10.33 -9.25 1.57
N ASP A 87 -10.49 -10.41 2.21
CA ASP A 87 -9.62 -11.57 2.03
C ASP A 87 -9.43 -12.00 0.58
N GLU A 88 -10.51 -12.10 -0.19
CA GLU A 88 -10.44 -12.52 -1.60
C GLU A 88 -9.72 -11.49 -2.47
N GLN A 89 -10.01 -10.21 -2.25
CA GLN A 89 -9.36 -9.11 -2.96
C GLN A 89 -7.88 -8.98 -2.56
N ARG A 90 -7.56 -9.16 -1.27
CA ARG A 90 -6.19 -9.10 -0.75
C ARG A 90 -5.28 -10.04 -1.51
N GLN A 91 -5.69 -11.30 -1.66
CA GLN A 91 -4.91 -12.30 -2.38
C GLN A 91 -4.69 -11.88 -3.85
N LYS A 92 -5.76 -11.46 -4.54
CA LYS A 92 -5.71 -11.01 -5.93
C LYS A 92 -4.82 -9.79 -6.13
N LEU A 93 -4.96 -8.78 -5.26
CA LEU A 93 -4.31 -7.49 -5.43
C LEU A 93 -2.85 -7.48 -4.95
N LEU A 94 -2.50 -8.20 -3.88
CA LEU A 94 -1.21 -8.04 -3.22
C LEU A 94 -0.21 -9.16 -3.47
N LEU A 95 -0.68 -10.38 -3.80
CA LEU A 95 0.22 -11.50 -4.08
C LEU A 95 1.27 -11.18 -5.17
N PRO A 96 0.95 -10.44 -6.25
CA PRO A 96 1.93 -10.10 -7.28
C PRO A 96 3.11 -9.24 -6.79
N PHE A 97 2.96 -8.59 -5.62
CA PHE A 97 4.00 -7.72 -5.07
C PHE A 97 4.95 -8.43 -4.10
N VAL A 98 4.61 -9.62 -3.61
CA VAL A 98 5.42 -10.38 -2.62
C VAL A 98 6.88 -10.49 -3.04
N THR A 99 7.16 -10.72 -4.30
CA THR A 99 8.53 -10.87 -4.83
C THR A 99 9.22 -9.55 -5.18
N ARG A 100 8.48 -8.43 -5.11
CA ARG A 100 8.95 -7.12 -5.58
C ARG A 100 9.23 -6.13 -4.43
N LEU A 101 8.75 -6.42 -3.21
CA LEU A 101 8.89 -5.51 -2.08
C LEU A 101 10.31 -5.49 -1.52
N ALA A 102 10.94 -6.64 -1.37
CA ALA A 102 12.33 -6.73 -0.93
C ALA A 102 13.30 -6.36 -2.07
N GLY A 103 14.36 -5.61 -1.77
CA GLY A 103 15.30 -5.13 -2.76
C GLY A 103 14.84 -3.86 -3.49
N SER A 104 13.67 -3.32 -3.15
CA SER A 104 13.14 -2.08 -3.72
C SER A 104 13.69 -0.80 -3.06
N ALA A 105 14.36 -0.89 -1.92
CA ALA A 105 14.91 0.29 -1.24
C ALA A 105 15.92 1.04 -2.12
N ASP A 106 15.86 2.35 -2.07
CA ASP A 106 16.72 3.25 -2.84
C ASP A 106 17.18 4.44 -1.98
N ASN A 107 17.79 5.44 -2.60
CA ASN A 107 18.19 6.65 -1.92
C ASN A 107 16.97 7.51 -1.55
N GLU A 108 17.19 8.46 -0.65
CA GLU A 108 16.17 9.35 -0.09
C GLU A 108 15.36 10.10 -1.18
N THR A 109 16.02 10.52 -2.27
CA THR A 109 15.36 11.23 -3.37
C THR A 109 14.33 10.35 -4.07
N VAL A 110 14.68 9.10 -4.35
CA VAL A 110 13.78 8.12 -4.97
C VAL A 110 12.64 7.75 -4.03
N GLU A 111 12.92 7.57 -2.73
CA GLU A 111 11.86 7.28 -1.74
C GLU A 111 10.86 8.45 -1.64
N MET A 112 11.32 9.69 -1.70
CA MET A 112 10.47 10.87 -1.75
C MET A 112 9.68 10.98 -3.05
N GLU A 113 10.26 10.62 -4.18
CA GLU A 113 9.57 10.58 -5.47
C GLU A 113 8.43 9.54 -5.48
N ARG A 114 8.66 8.37 -4.92
CA ARG A 114 7.65 7.33 -4.71
C ARG A 114 6.50 7.81 -3.84
N ALA A 115 6.82 8.43 -2.70
CA ALA A 115 5.81 8.99 -1.80
C ALA A 115 5.01 10.10 -2.49
N ARG A 116 5.66 10.97 -3.27
CA ARG A 116 5.02 12.01 -4.07
C ARG A 116 4.09 11.42 -5.12
N LEU A 117 4.54 10.41 -5.89
CA LEU A 117 3.69 9.74 -6.87
C LEU A 117 2.42 9.17 -6.22
N ILE A 118 2.58 8.48 -5.08
CA ILE A 118 1.44 7.89 -4.36
C ILE A 118 0.44 8.97 -3.95
N LEU A 119 0.92 10.08 -3.38
CA LEU A 119 0.05 11.19 -2.99
C LEU A 119 -0.62 11.86 -4.19
N GLU A 120 0.14 12.21 -5.23
CA GLU A 120 -0.39 12.88 -6.42
C GLU A 120 -1.42 12.02 -7.15
N SER A 121 -1.16 10.71 -7.28
CA SER A 121 -2.13 9.79 -7.87
C SER A 121 -3.37 9.62 -6.98
N THR A 122 -3.22 9.59 -5.66
CA THR A 122 -4.36 9.59 -4.74
C THR A 122 -5.27 10.78 -4.96
N ILE A 123 -4.69 11.97 -5.07
CA ILE A 123 -5.46 13.21 -5.27
C ILE A 123 -6.09 13.22 -6.66
N ARG A 124 -5.31 12.97 -7.72
CA ARG A 124 -5.74 13.10 -9.11
C ARG A 124 -6.70 12.01 -9.55
N ASP A 125 -6.42 10.77 -9.19
CA ASP A 125 -7.07 9.60 -9.76
C ASP A 125 -8.18 9.03 -8.85
N ILE A 126 -8.21 9.45 -7.58
CA ILE A 126 -9.18 8.97 -6.59
C ILE A 126 -9.99 10.13 -6.00
N LEU A 127 -9.35 11.10 -5.34
CA LEU A 127 -10.04 12.15 -4.60
C LEU A 127 -10.77 13.14 -5.52
N ILE A 128 -10.10 13.66 -6.54
CA ILE A 128 -10.74 14.62 -7.49
C ILE A 128 -11.94 14.00 -8.20
N PRO A 129 -11.89 12.77 -8.74
CA PRO A 129 -13.08 12.14 -9.31
C PRO A 129 -14.24 12.02 -8.32
N ALA A 130 -13.98 11.66 -7.05
CA ALA A 130 -15.03 11.59 -6.02
C ALA A 130 -15.63 12.99 -5.73
N LEU A 131 -14.80 14.02 -5.63
CA LEU A 131 -15.26 15.40 -5.45
C LEU A 131 -16.07 15.91 -6.66
N VAL A 132 -15.71 15.52 -7.88
CA VAL A 132 -16.47 15.90 -9.10
C VAL A 132 -17.85 15.25 -9.16
N GLN A 133 -18.04 14.09 -8.57
CA GLN A 133 -19.35 13.45 -8.47
C GLN A 133 -20.27 14.16 -7.48
N GLU A 134 -19.71 14.90 -6.52
CA GLU A 134 -20.47 15.68 -5.55
C GLU A 134 -20.96 16.99 -6.18
N LYS A 135 -22.28 17.17 -6.29
CA LYS A 135 -22.92 18.31 -6.99
C LYS A 135 -22.66 19.68 -6.36
N HIS A 136 -22.17 19.70 -5.12
CA HIS A 136 -21.92 20.94 -4.36
C HIS A 136 -20.47 21.42 -4.44
N ALA A 137 -19.56 20.63 -5.05
CA ALA A 137 -18.16 21.03 -5.21
C ALA A 137 -18.01 22.09 -6.31
N ASP A 138 -17.16 23.09 -6.13
CA ASP A 138 -16.79 24.03 -7.19
C ASP A 138 -15.94 23.34 -8.27
N LEU A 139 -16.63 22.78 -9.24
CA LEU A 139 -16.06 21.98 -10.32
C LEU A 139 -15.04 22.77 -11.16
N SER A 140 -15.19 24.09 -11.25
CA SER A 140 -14.28 24.93 -12.05
C SER A 140 -12.88 24.96 -11.45
N HIS A 141 -12.80 24.99 -10.13
CA HIS A 141 -11.54 24.96 -9.40
C HIS A 141 -10.89 23.56 -9.43
N LEU A 142 -11.69 22.51 -9.23
CA LEU A 142 -11.23 21.13 -9.25
C LEU A 142 -10.70 20.70 -10.63
N ASN A 143 -11.37 21.09 -11.71
CA ASN A 143 -10.88 20.81 -13.08
C ASN A 143 -9.56 21.54 -13.39
N ARG A 144 -9.34 22.73 -12.85
CA ARG A 144 -8.04 23.40 -12.94
C ARG A 144 -6.96 22.66 -12.23
N LEU A 145 -7.24 22.12 -11.04
CA LEU A 145 -6.29 21.28 -10.27
C LEU A 145 -5.95 19.97 -11.00
N ARG A 146 -6.92 19.37 -11.69
CA ARG A 146 -6.72 18.14 -12.46
C ARG A 146 -5.86 18.36 -13.71
N ASN A 147 -6.05 19.47 -14.42
CA ASN A 147 -5.46 19.73 -15.73
C ASN A 147 -4.14 20.50 -15.69
N ARG A 148 -3.81 21.14 -14.57
CA ARG A 148 -2.51 21.76 -14.34
C ARG A 148 -1.78 20.95 -13.26
N LEU A 149 -0.49 20.75 -13.47
CA LEU A 149 0.48 20.49 -12.41
C LEU A 149 0.53 21.77 -11.55
N SER A 150 -0.55 22.02 -10.82
CA SER A 150 -0.63 23.12 -9.86
C SER A 150 0.52 22.95 -8.90
N SER A 151 1.14 24.04 -8.48
CA SER A 151 2.20 23.95 -7.46
C SER A 151 1.64 23.21 -6.24
N THR A 152 2.48 22.43 -5.58
CA THR A 152 2.11 21.71 -4.35
C THR A 152 1.37 22.62 -3.36
N ALA A 153 1.80 23.90 -3.26
CA ALA A 153 1.16 24.90 -2.40
C ALA A 153 -0.27 25.29 -2.81
N GLU A 154 -0.57 25.36 -4.10
CA GLU A 154 -1.94 25.65 -4.58
C GLU A 154 -2.88 24.49 -4.32
N LEU A 155 -2.40 23.27 -4.54
CA LEU A 155 -3.14 22.06 -4.27
C LEU A 155 -3.42 21.92 -2.76
N ALA A 156 -2.44 22.19 -1.91
CA ALA A 156 -2.60 22.17 -0.45
C ALA A 156 -3.66 23.17 0.01
N ARG A 157 -3.62 24.41 -0.49
CA ARG A 157 -4.62 25.43 -0.17
C ARG A 157 -6.03 25.05 -0.60
N ALA A 158 -6.16 24.44 -1.79
CA ALA A 158 -7.44 23.97 -2.27
C ALA A 158 -8.00 22.83 -1.40
N LEU A 159 -7.19 21.85 -1.04
CA LEU A 159 -7.60 20.75 -0.17
C LEU A 159 -7.96 21.25 1.23
N HIS A 160 -7.18 22.18 1.78
CA HIS A 160 -7.51 22.81 3.06
C HIS A 160 -8.85 23.57 3.00
N SER A 161 -9.12 24.33 1.95
CA SER A 161 -10.41 25.00 1.76
C SER A 161 -11.57 23.99 1.65
N LEU A 162 -11.38 22.90 0.92
CA LEU A 162 -12.39 21.85 0.76
C LEU A 162 -12.65 21.09 2.05
N SER A 163 -11.64 20.87 2.90
CA SER A 163 -11.82 20.21 4.21
C SER A 163 -12.66 21.03 5.20
N HIS A 164 -12.87 22.32 4.93
CA HIS A 164 -13.73 23.23 5.73
C HIS A 164 -15.03 23.61 5.00
N SER A 165 -15.35 22.98 3.88
CA SER A 165 -16.57 23.24 3.12
C SER A 165 -17.73 22.33 3.55
N PHE A 166 -18.95 22.63 3.09
CA PHE A 166 -20.15 21.81 3.34
C PHE A 166 -20.19 20.56 2.45
N LEU A 167 -19.12 19.78 2.47
CA LEU A 167 -19.06 18.48 1.82
C LEU A 167 -19.51 17.36 2.78
N PRO A 168 -19.93 16.20 2.25
CA PRO A 168 -20.09 15.00 3.06
C PRO A 168 -18.85 14.70 3.90
N ARG A 169 -19.04 14.21 5.11
CA ARG A 169 -17.95 14.00 6.09
C ARG A 169 -16.81 13.15 5.52
N THR A 170 -17.12 12.13 4.74
CA THR A 170 -16.11 11.27 4.11
C THR A 170 -15.21 12.03 3.15
N LEU A 171 -15.78 12.91 2.32
CA LEU A 171 -15.03 13.77 1.40
C LEU A 171 -14.21 14.84 2.16
N THR A 172 -14.79 15.43 3.19
CA THR A 172 -14.10 16.39 4.07
C THR A 172 -12.88 15.73 4.71
N SER A 173 -13.05 14.55 5.33
CA SER A 173 -11.96 13.79 5.95
C SER A 173 -10.90 13.37 4.92
N ALA A 174 -11.32 12.96 3.72
CA ALA A 174 -10.37 12.61 2.66
C ALA A 174 -9.53 13.82 2.21
N CYS A 175 -10.14 15.01 2.08
CA CYS A 175 -9.41 16.25 1.78
C CYS A 175 -8.43 16.62 2.90
N GLU A 176 -8.82 16.48 4.17
CA GLU A 176 -7.98 16.72 5.33
C GLU A 176 -6.77 15.78 5.36
N HIS A 177 -6.98 14.48 5.13
CA HIS A 177 -5.88 13.52 5.06
C HIS A 177 -4.94 13.80 3.90
N ALA A 178 -5.44 14.16 2.72
CA ALA A 178 -4.62 14.55 1.58
C ALA A 178 -3.82 15.84 1.85
N TYR A 179 -4.43 16.83 2.52
CA TYR A 179 -3.73 18.03 2.97
C TYR A 179 -2.61 17.70 3.98
N ASN A 180 -2.89 16.85 4.97
CA ASN A 180 -1.88 16.39 5.93
C ASN A 180 -0.74 15.66 5.23
N ALA A 181 -1.02 14.82 4.22
CA ALA A 181 0.02 14.16 3.43
C ALA A 181 0.95 15.17 2.73
N MET A 182 0.41 16.29 2.24
CA MET A 182 1.21 17.35 1.64
C MET A 182 2.12 18.04 2.67
N ALA A 183 1.63 18.30 3.87
CA ALA A 183 2.46 18.83 4.96
C ALA A 183 3.60 17.86 5.34
N GLN A 184 3.34 16.54 5.36
CA GLN A 184 4.39 15.55 5.59
C GLN A 184 5.41 15.51 4.44
N LEU A 185 4.97 15.74 3.18
CA LEU A 185 5.85 15.82 2.02
C LEU A 185 6.85 17.00 2.14
N GLU A 186 6.39 18.15 2.61
CA GLU A 186 7.24 19.31 2.90
C GLU A 186 8.25 19.01 4.00
N CYS A 187 7.85 18.26 5.01
CA CYS A 187 8.71 17.78 6.10
C CYS A 187 9.62 16.61 5.70
N ARG A 188 9.59 16.15 4.45
CA ARG A 188 10.35 15.00 3.91
C ARG A 188 10.09 13.68 4.65
N ARG A 189 8.90 13.48 5.16
CA ARG A 189 8.49 12.27 5.91
C ARG A 189 7.74 11.31 4.97
N HIS A 190 8.49 10.66 4.08
CA HIS A 190 7.93 9.84 2.99
C HIS A 190 6.95 8.75 3.45
N THR A 191 7.18 8.11 4.62
CA THR A 191 6.30 7.07 5.16
C THR A 191 4.97 7.65 5.63
N GLU A 192 5.00 8.77 6.32
CA GLU A 192 3.84 9.51 6.81
C GLU A 192 3.02 10.10 5.66
N VAL A 193 3.68 10.56 4.59
CA VAL A 193 3.01 10.96 3.34
C VAL A 193 2.10 9.85 2.84
N VAL A 194 2.67 8.64 2.71
CA VAL A 194 1.94 7.48 2.18
C VAL A 194 0.82 7.05 3.12
N PHE A 195 1.08 7.04 4.42
CA PHE A 195 0.04 6.71 5.40
C PHE A 195 -1.14 7.68 5.33
N CYS A 196 -0.90 8.99 5.31
CA CYS A 196 -1.96 9.99 5.17
C CYS A 196 -2.68 9.89 3.81
N ALA A 197 -1.95 9.67 2.71
CA ALA A 197 -2.56 9.44 1.39
C ALA A 197 -3.47 8.20 1.40
N PHE A 198 -3.04 7.11 2.04
CA PHE A 198 -3.87 5.92 2.20
C PHE A 198 -5.12 6.19 3.05
N LEU A 199 -5.04 6.98 4.11
CA LEU A 199 -6.22 7.36 4.89
C LEU A 199 -7.26 8.08 4.02
N ALA A 200 -6.82 8.98 3.13
CA ALA A 200 -7.72 9.61 2.16
C ALA A 200 -8.41 8.59 1.23
N MET A 201 -7.67 7.59 0.71
CA MET A 201 -8.24 6.50 -0.09
C MET A 201 -9.28 5.69 0.70
N ARG A 202 -8.96 5.36 1.96
CA ARG A 202 -9.82 4.56 2.84
C ARG A 202 -11.14 5.25 3.15
N GLU A 203 -11.13 6.57 3.42
CA GLU A 203 -12.37 7.34 3.61
C GLU A 203 -13.28 7.25 2.38
N LEU A 204 -12.72 7.22 1.18
CA LEU A 204 -13.45 7.15 -0.07
C LEU A 204 -13.88 5.73 -0.45
N ALA A 205 -13.28 4.69 0.12
CA ALA A 205 -13.65 3.31 -0.20
C ALA A 205 -15.09 2.95 0.18
N GLY A 206 -15.64 3.61 1.20
CA GLY A 206 -17.05 3.51 1.55
C GLY A 206 -18.00 4.27 0.62
N TRP A 207 -17.47 5.15 -0.24
CA TRP A 207 -18.22 5.97 -1.20
C TRP A 207 -18.50 5.20 -2.50
N GLU A 208 -17.55 4.38 -2.96
CA GLU A 208 -17.71 3.52 -4.13
C GLU A 208 -18.04 2.09 -3.70
N ALA A 209 -19.20 1.57 -4.14
CA ALA A 209 -19.74 0.28 -3.70
C ALA A 209 -18.88 -0.96 -4.08
N ASP A 210 -17.92 -0.83 -5.02
CA ASP A 210 -17.32 -1.99 -5.69
C ASP A 210 -15.83 -2.26 -5.37
N GLY A 211 -15.26 -1.64 -4.34
CA GLY A 211 -13.84 -1.86 -4.00
C GLY A 211 -12.82 -1.35 -5.05
N ALA A 212 -13.29 -0.64 -6.09
CA ALA A 212 -12.48 -0.11 -7.18
C ALA A 212 -11.37 0.84 -6.71
N ILE A 213 -11.54 1.48 -5.55
CA ILE A 213 -10.50 2.32 -4.93
C ILE A 213 -9.27 1.50 -4.57
N TYR A 214 -9.43 0.29 -4.02
CA TYR A 214 -8.30 -0.55 -3.66
C TYR A 214 -7.61 -1.17 -4.88
N GLU A 215 -8.32 -1.42 -5.97
CA GLU A 215 -7.70 -1.79 -7.25
C GLU A 215 -6.87 -0.64 -7.82
N ARG A 216 -7.36 0.60 -7.75
CA ARG A 216 -6.58 1.80 -8.12
C ARG A 216 -5.36 1.98 -7.20
N ALA A 217 -5.52 1.79 -5.89
CA ALA A 217 -4.42 1.87 -4.93
C ALA A 217 -3.34 0.81 -5.19
N ALA A 218 -3.71 -0.42 -5.56
CA ALA A 218 -2.77 -1.45 -5.99
C ALA A 218 -2.08 -1.07 -7.32
N GLY A 219 -2.79 -0.41 -8.22
CA GLY A 219 -2.20 0.18 -9.44
C GLY A 219 -1.17 1.27 -9.13
N ILE A 220 -1.44 2.12 -8.15
CA ILE A 220 -0.50 3.15 -7.65
C ILE A 220 0.73 2.48 -7.01
N LEU A 221 0.55 1.43 -6.20
CA LEU A 221 1.64 0.65 -5.64
C LEU A 221 2.55 0.08 -6.73
N LYS A 222 1.96 -0.45 -7.81
CA LYS A 222 2.70 -0.93 -8.97
C LYS A 222 3.54 0.18 -9.61
N GLN A 223 2.94 1.34 -9.86
CA GLN A 223 3.65 2.49 -10.46
C GLN A 223 4.79 2.98 -9.57
N ALA A 224 4.58 3.06 -8.25
CA ALA A 224 5.62 3.44 -7.30
C ALA A 224 6.79 2.44 -7.28
N LEU A 225 6.52 1.15 -7.46
CA LEU A 225 7.55 0.12 -7.60
C LEU A 225 8.36 0.26 -8.91
N GLU A 226 7.86 0.93 -9.93
CA GLU A 226 8.56 1.15 -11.20
C GLU A 226 9.55 2.33 -11.13
N ILE A 227 9.51 3.14 -10.06
CA ILE A 227 10.47 4.23 -9.84
C ILE A 227 11.73 3.68 -9.17
N GLY A 228 12.91 4.05 -9.70
CA GLY A 228 14.20 3.72 -9.12
C GLY A 228 14.55 2.23 -9.16
N LYS A 229 15.22 1.76 -8.12
CA LYS A 229 15.72 0.39 -8.04
C LYS A 229 14.60 -0.62 -7.97
N GLN A 230 14.73 -1.67 -8.79
CA GLN A 230 13.83 -2.81 -8.80
C GLN A 230 14.39 -3.96 -7.97
N ALA A 231 13.52 -4.79 -7.40
CA ALA A 231 13.91 -6.05 -6.80
C ALA A 231 14.55 -6.97 -7.87
N ASN A 232 15.55 -7.72 -7.47
CA ASN A 232 16.13 -8.73 -8.36
C ASN A 232 15.08 -9.84 -8.60
N GLU A 233 14.93 -10.24 -9.86
CA GLU A 233 14.12 -11.40 -10.18
C GLU A 233 14.82 -12.67 -9.69
N GLU A 234 14.17 -13.39 -8.81
CA GLU A 234 14.64 -14.69 -8.36
C GLU A 234 13.81 -15.81 -8.97
N PRO A 235 14.41 -16.99 -9.23
CA PRO A 235 13.65 -18.14 -9.72
C PRO A 235 12.52 -18.50 -8.75
N GLU A 236 11.32 -18.67 -9.29
CA GLU A 236 10.11 -19.01 -8.52
C GLU A 236 10.31 -20.27 -7.64
N SER A 237 11.03 -21.26 -8.15
CA SER A 237 11.37 -22.48 -7.41
C SER A 237 12.15 -22.21 -6.12
N MET A 238 13.04 -21.20 -6.12
CA MET A 238 13.78 -20.80 -4.94
C MET A 238 12.89 -20.13 -3.91
N ILE A 239 11.96 -19.29 -4.34
CA ILE A 239 10.99 -18.59 -3.48
C ILE A 239 10.08 -19.63 -2.81
N VAL A 240 9.51 -20.54 -3.58
CA VAL A 240 8.64 -21.63 -3.08
C VAL A 240 9.39 -22.50 -2.07
N LYS A 241 10.65 -22.82 -2.34
CA LYS A 241 11.51 -23.59 -1.41
C LYS A 241 11.66 -22.85 -0.07
N ARG A 242 12.02 -21.57 -0.09
CA ARG A 242 12.19 -20.74 1.13
C ARG A 242 10.90 -20.67 1.96
N MET A 243 9.77 -20.47 1.30
CA MET A 243 8.49 -20.39 1.98
C MET A 243 8.07 -21.73 2.60
N ARG A 244 8.32 -22.86 1.94
CA ARG A 244 8.11 -24.20 2.53
C ARG A 244 9.03 -24.48 3.72
N GLU A 245 10.28 -24.05 3.67
CA GLU A 245 11.24 -24.19 4.76
C GLU A 245 10.86 -23.32 5.96
N ALA A 246 10.42 -22.10 5.74
CA ALA A 246 9.97 -21.20 6.81
C ALA A 246 8.79 -21.81 7.59
N ARG A 247 7.85 -22.47 6.92
CA ARG A 247 6.69 -23.14 7.53
C ARG A 247 7.10 -24.34 8.42
N ARG A 248 8.23 -24.96 8.13
CA ARG A 248 8.71 -26.16 8.87
C ARG A 248 9.54 -25.84 10.12
N ARG A 249 9.99 -24.58 10.28
CA ARG A 249 10.79 -24.19 11.45
C ARG A 249 9.89 -24.12 12.68
N PRO A 250 10.21 -24.85 13.78
CA PRO A 250 9.45 -24.73 15.01
C PRO A 250 9.55 -23.30 15.54
N VAL A 251 8.41 -22.74 15.92
CA VAL A 251 8.35 -21.43 16.59
C VAL A 251 9.20 -21.52 17.86
N PRO A 252 10.20 -20.65 18.07
CA PRO A 252 10.90 -20.58 19.33
C PRO A 252 9.86 -20.31 20.43
N ARG A 253 9.62 -21.27 21.33
CA ARG A 253 8.77 -21.05 22.49
C ARG A 253 9.30 -19.81 23.21
N ARG A 254 8.55 -18.71 23.21
CA ARG A 254 8.83 -17.60 24.11
C ARG A 254 8.96 -18.19 25.51
N ARG A 255 10.16 -18.09 26.12
CA ARG A 255 10.29 -18.29 27.57
C ARG A 255 9.24 -17.38 28.21
N ALA A 256 8.31 -17.98 28.93
CA ALA A 256 7.35 -17.27 29.75
C ALA A 256 8.14 -16.25 30.60
N GLY A 257 8.13 -15.02 30.15
CA GLY A 257 8.88 -13.94 30.79
C GLY A 257 8.16 -13.57 32.08
N ARG A 258 8.89 -13.64 33.15
CA ARG A 258 8.66 -13.15 34.51
C ARG A 258 7.45 -12.22 34.62
N THR A 259 6.43 -12.72 35.29
CA THR A 259 5.40 -11.91 35.94
C THR A 259 6.10 -10.83 36.77
N LEU A 260 6.02 -9.56 36.33
CA LEU A 260 6.35 -8.45 37.19
C LEU A 260 5.29 -8.44 38.31
N GLN A 261 5.66 -8.96 39.49
CA GLN A 261 4.95 -8.67 40.72
C GLN A 261 5.03 -7.16 40.96
N LEU A 262 3.91 -6.50 40.76
CA LEU A 262 3.68 -5.16 41.29
C LEU A 262 3.73 -5.28 42.82
N ILE A 263 4.79 -4.77 43.40
CA ILE A 263 4.90 -4.53 44.84
C ILE A 263 4.00 -3.33 45.15
N SER A 264 3.04 -3.59 45.98
CA SER A 264 2.10 -2.65 46.60
C SER A 264 2.79 -1.48 47.32
#